data_332258b56be8d1bc2c56343a03380625
#
_entry.id   332258b56be8d1bc2c56343a03380625
#
_cell.length_a   1.000
_cell.length_b   1.000
_cell.length_c   1.000
_cell.angle_alpha   90.00
_cell.angle_beta   90.00
_cell.angle_gamma   90.00
#
_symmetry.space_group_name_H-M   'P 1'
#
loop_
_entity.id
_entity.type
_entity.pdbx_description
1 polymer ?
#
loop_
_entity_poly.entity_id
_entity_poly.type
_entity_poly.pdbx_seq_one_letter_code
_entity_poly.pdbx_strand_id
1 'polypeptide(L)'
;MQGVADILFLKGVDLGIVRSDTLDYLEKKGYANNIKKQFTFITKLYNEEMHVLAPKSINSMAELEGKTVAVDMPNGGTFVTSAIVFERLGIHANFAYIEQRLAFEKLKKGEIDAMISVQGKPSKFNSSVKDENLHFLPVDYAKSLQPDYLPAQLTSEDYPSLIPKGERIDTIAAPAVLAAYNWAPNTERYRRLARFVDAFFNKVATLQQPPFHPKWKEVALNAPLAGWSRFRPAQEWLDRNSSTLASADTRRRFDQFLGDNQARAFARPEDREALFRQFMDWQKRQPMTR
;
A
#
# COMPACT_ATOMS: atom_id res chain seq x y z
N MET A 1 -1.28 12.10 -7.53
CA MET A 1 -0.46 13.15 -8.20
C MET A 1 -0.20 14.35 -7.29
N GLN A 2 -1.15 14.77 -6.45
CA GLN A 2 -0.96 15.96 -5.61
C GLN A 2 0.33 15.91 -4.78
N GLY A 3 0.58 14.83 -4.03
CA GLY A 3 1.81 14.71 -3.23
C GLY A 3 3.11 14.83 -4.02
N VAL A 4 3.13 14.38 -5.29
CA VAL A 4 4.28 14.57 -6.19
C VAL A 4 4.42 16.04 -6.57
N ALA A 5 3.31 16.70 -6.93
CA ALA A 5 3.30 18.13 -7.24
C ALA A 5 3.72 18.99 -6.04
N ASP A 6 3.28 18.63 -4.84
CA ASP A 6 3.64 19.33 -3.61
C ASP A 6 5.16 19.25 -3.34
N ILE A 7 5.77 18.06 -3.51
CA ILE A 7 7.23 17.90 -3.35
C ILE A 7 8.00 18.71 -4.40
N LEU A 8 7.49 18.78 -5.64
CA LEU A 8 8.18 19.49 -6.73
C LEU A 8 8.04 21.03 -6.65
N PHE A 9 6.85 21.51 -6.31
CA PHE A 9 6.48 22.89 -6.56
C PHE A 9 6.08 23.67 -5.30
N LEU A 10 5.71 22.98 -4.20
CA LEU A 10 5.27 23.69 -3.00
C LEU A 10 6.46 24.00 -2.09
N LYS A 11 6.72 25.30 -1.91
CA LYS A 11 7.80 25.76 -1.02
C LYS A 11 7.60 25.26 0.41
N GLY A 12 8.59 24.55 0.94
CA GLY A 12 8.58 24.02 2.31
C GLY A 12 8.16 22.55 2.40
N VAL A 13 7.72 21.92 1.31
CA VAL A 13 7.49 20.49 1.23
C VAL A 13 8.72 19.81 0.65
N ASP A 14 9.41 19.00 1.45
CA ASP A 14 10.63 18.30 1.06
C ASP A 14 10.42 16.80 0.88
N LEU A 15 9.35 16.24 1.45
CA LEU A 15 8.98 14.83 1.39
C LEU A 15 7.46 14.65 1.46
N GLY A 16 6.99 13.47 1.05
CA GLY A 16 5.57 13.11 1.12
C GLY A 16 5.34 11.62 0.90
N ILE A 17 4.14 11.17 1.20
CA ILE A 17 3.71 9.81 0.87
C ILE A 17 3.11 9.84 -0.53
N VAL A 18 3.65 9.00 -1.41
CA VAL A 18 3.16 8.83 -2.79
C VAL A 18 2.99 7.34 -3.08
N ARG A 19 2.16 6.97 -4.03
CA ARG A 19 2.12 5.59 -4.51
C ARG A 19 3.20 5.34 -5.56
N SER A 20 3.71 4.11 -5.60
CA SER A 20 4.78 3.72 -6.52
C SER A 20 4.38 3.88 -7.99
N ASP A 21 3.11 3.65 -8.33
CA ASP A 21 2.55 3.77 -9.68
C ASP A 21 2.46 5.23 -10.19
N THR A 22 2.45 6.21 -9.29
CA THR A 22 2.21 7.61 -9.64
C THR A 22 3.31 8.22 -10.51
N LEU A 23 4.59 7.94 -10.21
CA LEU A 23 5.69 8.50 -11.00
C LEU A 23 5.75 7.91 -12.41
N ASP A 24 5.50 6.59 -12.52
CA ASP A 24 5.45 5.91 -13.82
C ASP A 24 4.30 6.43 -14.67
N TYR A 25 3.14 6.67 -14.06
CA TYR A 25 2.00 7.28 -14.73
C TYR A 25 2.31 8.68 -15.25
N LEU A 26 2.90 9.54 -14.42
CA LEU A 26 3.25 10.91 -14.79
C LEU A 26 4.29 10.95 -15.91
N GLU A 27 5.28 10.06 -15.88
CA GLU A 27 6.31 9.98 -16.91
C GLU A 27 5.72 9.47 -18.24
N LYS A 28 4.91 8.41 -18.22
CA LYS A 28 4.23 7.87 -19.41
C LYS A 28 3.25 8.86 -20.08
N LYS A 29 2.56 9.66 -19.27
CA LYS A 29 1.61 10.67 -19.79
C LYS A 29 2.31 11.98 -20.18
N GLY A 30 3.64 12.09 -20.07
CA GLY A 30 4.41 13.26 -20.47
C GLY A 30 4.26 14.49 -19.57
N TYR A 31 3.72 14.32 -18.36
CA TYR A 31 3.53 15.44 -17.43
C TYR A 31 4.85 16.02 -16.91
N ALA A 32 5.90 15.19 -16.82
CA ALA A 32 7.24 15.65 -16.46
C ALA A 32 8.31 14.68 -16.96
N ASN A 33 9.19 15.17 -17.82
CA ASN A 33 10.36 14.40 -18.30
C ASN A 33 11.36 14.17 -17.17
N ASN A 34 11.89 12.95 -17.08
CA ASN A 34 12.88 12.56 -16.07
C ASN A 34 12.44 12.78 -14.62
N ILE A 35 11.13 12.70 -14.35
CA ILE A 35 10.57 12.92 -13.00
C ILE A 35 11.22 12.01 -11.97
N LYS A 36 11.51 10.73 -12.32
CA LYS A 36 12.18 9.77 -11.44
C LYS A 36 13.58 10.23 -10.98
N LYS A 37 14.31 10.99 -11.80
CA LYS A 37 15.62 11.54 -11.39
C LYS A 37 15.51 12.65 -10.34
N GLN A 38 14.36 13.30 -10.28
CA GLN A 38 14.10 14.37 -9.31
C GLN A 38 13.64 13.83 -7.95
N PHE A 39 13.31 12.52 -7.88
CA PHE A 39 12.88 11.87 -6.68
C PHE A 39 13.86 10.83 -6.17
N THR A 40 13.82 10.64 -4.88
CA THR A 40 14.44 9.52 -4.17
C THR A 40 13.41 8.96 -3.18
N PHE A 41 13.49 7.67 -2.84
CA PHE A 41 12.64 7.14 -1.79
C PHE A 41 13.41 6.95 -0.49
N ILE A 42 12.78 7.24 0.61
CA ILE A 42 13.32 7.01 1.95
C ILE A 42 13.09 5.55 2.32
N THR A 43 11.82 5.13 2.27
CA THR A 43 11.43 3.73 2.49
C THR A 43 10.08 3.41 1.82
N LYS A 44 9.86 2.15 1.49
CA LYS A 44 8.52 1.62 1.25
C LYS A 44 7.78 1.59 2.59
N LEU A 45 6.54 2.08 2.61
CA LEU A 45 5.70 2.08 3.80
C LEU A 45 4.84 0.81 3.83
N TYR A 46 3.60 0.94 3.50
CA TYR A 46 2.58 -0.13 3.53
C TYR A 46 1.95 -0.27 2.15
N ASN A 47 1.07 -1.24 2.02
CA ASN A 47 0.28 -1.39 0.80
C ASN A 47 -1.08 -0.72 0.97
N GLU A 48 -1.58 -0.10 -0.10
CA GLU A 48 -2.91 0.47 -0.17
C GLU A 48 -3.76 -0.39 -1.11
N GLU A 49 -4.79 -1.03 -0.57
CA GLU A 49 -5.65 -1.94 -1.30
C GLU A 49 -6.68 -1.19 -2.14
N MET A 50 -6.96 -1.71 -3.34
CA MET A 50 -8.04 -1.22 -4.18
C MET A 50 -9.37 -1.80 -3.70
N HIS A 51 -10.30 -0.93 -3.34
CA HIS A 51 -11.65 -1.28 -2.93
C HIS A 51 -12.61 -0.81 -4.02
N VAL A 52 -13.31 -1.73 -4.64
CA VAL A 52 -14.32 -1.44 -5.66
C VAL A 52 -15.69 -1.79 -5.07
N LEU A 53 -16.44 -0.80 -4.65
CA LEU A 53 -17.77 -0.96 -4.06
C LEU A 53 -18.83 -0.80 -5.14
N ALA A 54 -19.72 -1.78 -5.28
CA ALA A 54 -20.78 -1.81 -6.27
C ALA A 54 -22.07 -2.45 -5.73
N PRO A 55 -23.22 -2.24 -6.38
CA PRO A 55 -24.44 -3.00 -6.10
C PRO A 55 -24.26 -4.49 -6.41
N LYS A 56 -24.97 -5.35 -5.70
CA LYS A 56 -24.93 -6.82 -5.88
C LYS A 56 -25.37 -7.30 -7.28
N SER A 57 -25.93 -6.42 -8.09
CA SER A 57 -26.24 -6.70 -9.51
C SER A 57 -25.02 -6.68 -10.42
N ILE A 58 -23.88 -6.15 -9.98
CA ILE A 58 -22.59 -6.11 -10.68
C ILE A 58 -21.64 -7.03 -9.92
N ASN A 59 -21.04 -8.03 -10.60
CA ASN A 59 -20.28 -9.08 -9.94
C ASN A 59 -18.80 -9.15 -10.35
N SER A 60 -18.40 -8.39 -11.36
CA SER A 60 -17.03 -8.40 -11.87
C SER A 60 -16.58 -7.03 -12.36
N MET A 61 -15.26 -6.84 -12.44
CA MET A 61 -14.68 -5.64 -13.06
C MET A 61 -15.10 -5.49 -14.54
N ALA A 62 -15.25 -6.58 -15.27
CA ALA A 62 -15.64 -6.54 -16.68
C ALA A 62 -17.05 -5.95 -16.90
N GLU A 63 -17.96 -6.13 -15.94
CA GLU A 63 -19.31 -5.56 -15.99
C GLU A 63 -19.33 -4.04 -15.78
N LEU A 64 -18.19 -3.43 -15.46
CA LEU A 64 -18.03 -1.97 -15.40
C LEU A 64 -17.78 -1.32 -16.78
N GLU A 65 -17.69 -2.11 -17.86
CA GLU A 65 -17.61 -1.57 -19.22
C GLU A 65 -18.79 -0.65 -19.52
N GLY A 66 -18.49 0.59 -19.95
CA GLY A 66 -19.49 1.64 -20.23
C GLY A 66 -20.21 2.22 -19.00
N LYS A 67 -19.96 1.72 -17.80
CA LYS A 67 -20.58 2.15 -16.54
C LYS A 67 -19.98 3.44 -15.99
N THR A 68 -20.74 4.11 -15.12
CA THR A 68 -20.27 5.32 -14.41
C THR A 68 -19.61 4.92 -13.09
N VAL A 69 -18.30 5.15 -12.99
CA VAL A 69 -17.48 4.76 -11.85
C VAL A 69 -16.86 5.98 -11.19
N ALA A 70 -17.16 6.22 -9.91
CA ALA A 70 -16.51 7.28 -9.14
C ALA A 70 -15.08 6.88 -8.75
N VAL A 71 -14.10 7.74 -9.04
CA VAL A 71 -12.65 7.48 -8.85
C VAL A 71 -11.96 8.56 -8.01
N ASP A 72 -12.71 9.20 -7.12
CA ASP A 72 -12.28 10.36 -6.33
C ASP A 72 -11.94 11.57 -7.22
N MET A 73 -11.17 12.52 -6.71
CA MET A 73 -10.88 13.78 -7.39
C MET A 73 -9.83 13.60 -8.50
N PRO A 74 -9.87 14.37 -9.58
CA PRO A 74 -8.83 14.40 -10.59
C PRO A 74 -7.47 14.66 -9.94
N ASN A 75 -6.44 13.97 -10.41
CA ASN A 75 -5.08 14.05 -9.85
C ASN A 75 -4.92 13.41 -8.45
N GLY A 76 -5.97 12.85 -7.86
CA GLY A 76 -5.89 12.00 -6.68
C GLY A 76 -5.18 10.68 -6.98
N GLY A 77 -4.70 10.03 -5.93
CA GLY A 77 -4.05 8.76 -6.11
C GLY A 77 -5.04 7.66 -6.52
N THR A 78 -6.27 7.65 -6.01
CA THR A 78 -7.31 6.69 -6.43
C THR A 78 -7.57 6.77 -7.94
N PHE A 79 -7.68 8.00 -8.48
CA PHE A 79 -7.81 8.21 -9.93
C PHE A 79 -6.65 7.59 -10.71
N VAL A 80 -5.39 7.84 -10.31
CA VAL A 80 -4.21 7.32 -11.03
C VAL A 80 -4.22 5.80 -11.07
N THR A 81 -4.38 5.15 -9.92
CA THR A 81 -4.43 3.69 -9.85
C THR A 81 -5.61 3.14 -10.66
N SER A 82 -6.80 3.74 -10.56
CA SER A 82 -7.98 3.33 -11.34
C SER A 82 -7.72 3.45 -12.85
N ALA A 83 -7.16 4.57 -13.31
CA ALA A 83 -6.86 4.78 -14.71
C ALA A 83 -5.88 3.72 -15.26
N ILE A 84 -4.83 3.38 -14.51
CA ILE A 84 -3.87 2.34 -14.90
C ILE A 84 -4.54 0.96 -14.93
N VAL A 85 -5.30 0.62 -13.90
CA VAL A 85 -5.94 -0.70 -13.77
C VAL A 85 -6.96 -0.92 -14.89
N PHE A 86 -7.83 0.05 -15.13
CA PHE A 86 -8.84 -0.05 -16.19
C PHE A 86 -8.20 -0.11 -17.58
N GLU A 87 -7.19 0.72 -17.86
CA GLU A 87 -6.43 0.67 -19.13
C GLU A 87 -5.81 -0.72 -19.34
N ARG A 88 -5.21 -1.33 -18.30
CA ARG A 88 -4.54 -2.64 -18.41
C ARG A 88 -5.48 -3.83 -18.46
N LEU A 89 -6.68 -3.69 -17.90
CA LEU A 89 -7.74 -4.71 -17.99
C LEU A 89 -8.55 -4.56 -19.27
N GLY A 90 -8.35 -3.48 -20.06
CA GLY A 90 -9.10 -3.20 -21.28
C GLY A 90 -10.56 -2.82 -21.02
N ILE A 91 -10.86 -2.21 -19.87
CA ILE A 91 -12.20 -1.81 -19.46
C ILE A 91 -12.37 -0.29 -19.66
N HIS A 92 -13.40 0.12 -20.40
CA HIS A 92 -13.70 1.53 -20.68
C HIS A 92 -14.92 2.00 -19.87
N ALA A 93 -14.67 2.49 -18.66
CA ALA A 93 -15.71 3.08 -17.81
C ALA A 93 -15.74 4.60 -17.92
N ASN A 94 -16.89 5.18 -17.62
CA ASN A 94 -17.07 6.64 -17.54
C ASN A 94 -16.65 7.10 -16.13
N PHE A 95 -15.44 7.64 -15.98
CA PHE A 95 -14.96 8.10 -14.68
C PHE A 95 -15.67 9.37 -14.22
N ALA A 96 -16.29 9.28 -13.04
CA ALA A 96 -16.89 10.40 -12.35
C ALA A 96 -15.95 10.89 -11.23
N TYR A 97 -15.63 12.17 -11.26
CA TYR A 97 -14.73 12.79 -10.28
C TYR A 97 -15.55 13.34 -9.11
N ILE A 98 -15.77 12.50 -8.14
CA ILE A 98 -16.67 12.75 -7.01
C ILE A 98 -15.97 12.34 -5.72
N GLU A 99 -16.01 13.23 -4.72
CA GLU A 99 -15.49 12.95 -3.37
C GLU A 99 -16.20 11.72 -2.75
N GLN A 100 -15.48 10.93 -1.96
CA GLN A 100 -15.87 9.61 -1.49
C GLN A 100 -17.25 9.56 -0.81
N ARG A 101 -17.60 10.53 0.04
CA ARG A 101 -18.90 10.53 0.73
C ARG A 101 -20.04 10.82 -0.22
N LEU A 102 -19.86 11.77 -1.12
CA LEU A 102 -20.86 12.10 -2.13
C LEU A 102 -21.02 10.96 -3.14
N ALA A 103 -19.92 10.32 -3.53
CA ALA A 103 -19.95 9.13 -4.38
C ALA A 103 -20.77 8.00 -3.76
N PHE A 104 -20.62 7.76 -2.46
CA PHE A 104 -21.40 6.76 -1.74
C PHE A 104 -22.90 7.07 -1.72
N GLU A 105 -23.29 8.32 -1.49
CA GLU A 105 -24.71 8.73 -1.54
C GLU A 105 -25.29 8.55 -2.95
N LYS A 106 -24.52 8.85 -3.99
CA LYS A 106 -24.91 8.64 -5.39
C LYS A 106 -25.02 7.15 -5.74
N LEU A 107 -24.08 6.33 -5.26
CA LEU A 107 -24.13 4.87 -5.45
C LEU A 107 -25.38 4.26 -4.86
N LYS A 108 -25.77 4.63 -3.63
CA LYS A 108 -27.01 4.18 -2.99
C LYS A 108 -28.26 4.56 -3.76
N LYS A 109 -28.25 5.70 -4.45
CA LYS A 109 -29.37 6.17 -5.27
C LYS A 109 -29.38 5.57 -6.69
N GLY A 110 -28.35 4.81 -7.07
CA GLY A 110 -28.18 4.30 -8.43
C GLY A 110 -27.81 5.39 -9.46
N GLU A 111 -27.31 6.55 -9.01
CA GLU A 111 -26.84 7.61 -9.89
C GLU A 111 -25.44 7.33 -10.49
N ILE A 112 -24.71 6.41 -9.88
CA ILE A 112 -23.46 5.83 -10.38
C ILE A 112 -23.48 4.33 -10.15
N ASP A 113 -22.68 3.58 -10.92
CA ASP A 113 -22.68 2.12 -10.91
C ASP A 113 -21.66 1.51 -9.95
N ALA A 114 -20.56 2.20 -9.68
CA ALA A 114 -19.56 1.78 -8.70
C ALA A 114 -18.77 2.97 -8.17
N MET A 115 -18.08 2.76 -7.04
CA MET A 115 -17.08 3.69 -6.55
C MET A 115 -15.80 2.96 -6.17
N ILE A 116 -14.68 3.61 -6.40
CA ILE A 116 -13.36 3.07 -6.10
C ILE A 116 -12.69 3.91 -5.02
N SER A 117 -11.98 3.24 -4.13
CA SER A 117 -11.02 3.87 -3.23
C SER A 117 -9.76 3.00 -3.13
N VAL A 118 -8.58 3.63 -3.11
CA VAL A 118 -7.29 2.96 -2.94
C VAL A 118 -6.67 3.49 -1.67
N GLN A 119 -6.65 2.67 -0.63
CA GLN A 119 -6.25 3.06 0.72
C GLN A 119 -5.94 1.84 1.58
N GLY A 120 -5.18 2.04 2.66
CA GLY A 120 -4.86 0.96 3.59
C GLY A 120 -6.11 0.40 4.30
N LYS A 121 -6.18 -0.92 4.37
CA LYS A 121 -7.25 -1.63 5.09
C LYS A 121 -6.90 -1.83 6.59
N PRO A 122 -7.90 -1.86 7.50
CA PRO A 122 -9.29 -1.46 7.27
C PRO A 122 -9.40 0.07 7.18
N SER A 123 -10.14 0.57 6.20
CA SER A 123 -10.39 2.01 6.11
C SER A 123 -11.60 2.41 6.94
N LYS A 124 -11.53 3.59 7.59
CA LYS A 124 -12.63 4.10 8.42
C LYS A 124 -13.92 4.25 7.64
N PHE A 125 -13.82 4.70 6.38
CA PHE A 125 -14.99 4.88 5.54
C PHE A 125 -15.64 3.53 5.21
N ASN A 126 -14.90 2.59 4.61
CA ASN A 126 -15.46 1.30 4.22
C ASN A 126 -15.98 0.49 5.43
N SER A 127 -15.33 0.61 6.60
CA SER A 127 -15.82 -0.01 7.84
C SER A 127 -17.13 0.60 8.35
N SER A 128 -17.47 1.82 7.94
CA SER A 128 -18.74 2.47 8.30
C SER A 128 -19.90 2.12 7.39
N VAL A 129 -19.63 1.50 6.23
CA VAL A 129 -20.67 1.09 5.27
C VAL A 129 -21.46 -0.08 5.84
N LYS A 130 -22.81 0.09 5.90
CA LYS A 130 -23.77 -0.90 6.41
C LYS A 130 -24.94 -0.98 5.43
N ASP A 131 -24.66 -1.31 4.18
CA ASP A 131 -25.69 -1.45 3.14
C ASP A 131 -25.61 -2.86 2.57
N GLU A 132 -26.64 -3.64 2.83
CA GLU A 132 -26.73 -5.05 2.41
C GLU A 132 -26.86 -5.22 0.88
N ASN A 133 -27.18 -4.15 0.15
CA ASN A 133 -27.29 -4.19 -1.31
C ASN A 133 -25.93 -3.94 -1.99
N LEU A 134 -24.91 -3.55 -1.23
CA LEU A 134 -23.57 -3.28 -1.73
C LEU A 134 -22.60 -4.40 -1.36
N HIS A 135 -21.57 -4.57 -2.18
CA HIS A 135 -20.47 -5.49 -1.93
C HIS A 135 -19.18 -5.01 -2.60
N PHE A 136 -18.06 -5.61 -2.24
CA PHE A 136 -16.82 -5.40 -2.96
C PHE A 136 -16.71 -6.32 -4.18
N LEU A 137 -16.33 -5.76 -5.34
CA LEU A 137 -15.97 -6.55 -6.51
C LEU A 137 -14.55 -7.10 -6.36
N PRO A 138 -14.30 -8.34 -6.77
CA PRO A 138 -12.93 -8.84 -6.90
C PRO A 138 -12.17 -8.11 -8.02
N VAL A 139 -10.88 -7.91 -7.81
CA VAL A 139 -9.96 -7.40 -8.83
C VAL A 139 -8.91 -8.47 -9.08
N ASP A 140 -8.98 -9.12 -10.24
CA ASP A 140 -8.07 -10.19 -10.61
C ASP A 140 -6.63 -9.69 -10.70
N TYR A 141 -5.69 -10.41 -10.09
CA TYR A 141 -4.27 -10.14 -10.21
C TYR A 141 -3.73 -10.62 -11.57
N ALA A 142 -4.23 -9.99 -12.65
CA ALA A 142 -3.86 -10.31 -14.02
C ALA A 142 -2.37 -10.04 -14.28
N LYS A 143 -1.78 -10.77 -15.25
CA LYS A 143 -0.37 -10.57 -15.65
C LYS A 143 -0.04 -9.13 -16.03
N SER A 144 -1.00 -8.42 -16.63
CA SER A 144 -0.86 -7.00 -16.99
C SER A 144 -0.69 -6.07 -15.77
N LEU A 145 -1.14 -6.47 -14.59
CA LEU A 145 -1.07 -5.67 -13.36
C LEU A 145 0.17 -5.96 -12.51
N GLN A 146 0.79 -7.13 -12.68
CA GLN A 146 1.92 -7.61 -11.87
C GLN A 146 3.16 -6.68 -11.84
N PRO A 147 3.49 -5.90 -12.88
CA PRO A 147 4.65 -5.02 -12.83
C PRO A 147 4.56 -3.91 -11.77
N ASP A 148 3.35 -3.45 -11.42
CA ASP A 148 3.18 -2.27 -10.55
C ASP A 148 2.42 -2.57 -9.25
N TYR A 149 1.69 -3.68 -9.20
CA TYR A 149 0.80 -4.01 -8.08
C TYR A 149 1.15 -5.34 -7.43
N LEU A 150 0.67 -5.53 -6.21
CA LEU A 150 0.80 -6.76 -5.44
C LEU A 150 -0.58 -7.42 -5.30
N PRO A 151 -0.65 -8.76 -5.21
CA PRO A 151 -1.90 -9.42 -4.85
C PRO A 151 -2.26 -9.06 -3.41
N ALA A 152 -3.54 -8.84 -3.17
CA ALA A 152 -4.08 -8.51 -1.86
C ALA A 152 -5.47 -9.11 -1.66
N GLN A 153 -5.98 -9.07 -0.45
CA GLN A 153 -7.30 -9.57 -0.10
C GLN A 153 -7.97 -8.64 0.90
N LEU A 154 -9.28 -8.43 0.75
CA LEU A 154 -10.14 -7.83 1.75
C LEU A 154 -10.83 -8.97 2.49
N THR A 155 -10.88 -8.91 3.82
CA THR A 155 -11.39 -10.01 4.64
C THR A 155 -12.58 -9.58 5.50
N SER A 156 -13.32 -10.54 6.03
CA SER A 156 -14.40 -10.28 6.99
C SER A 156 -13.92 -9.61 8.28
N GLU A 157 -12.66 -9.80 8.66
CA GLU A 157 -12.04 -9.09 9.79
C GLU A 157 -11.81 -7.60 9.51
N ASP A 158 -11.51 -7.26 8.24
CA ASP A 158 -11.36 -5.87 7.82
C ASP A 158 -12.72 -5.17 7.72
N TYR A 159 -13.74 -5.86 7.16
CA TYR A 159 -15.05 -5.30 6.81
C TYR A 159 -16.21 -6.25 7.10
N PRO A 160 -16.56 -6.51 8.36
CA PRO A 160 -17.56 -7.52 8.74
C PRO A 160 -18.99 -7.20 8.26
N SER A 161 -19.29 -5.95 7.89
CA SER A 161 -20.59 -5.55 7.34
C SER A 161 -20.71 -5.78 5.83
N LEU A 162 -19.60 -5.95 5.11
CA LEU A 162 -19.56 -6.06 3.64
C LEU A 162 -19.07 -7.43 3.16
N ILE A 163 -18.37 -8.17 4.02
CA ILE A 163 -17.80 -9.48 3.69
C ILE A 163 -18.30 -10.49 4.72
N PRO A 164 -18.98 -11.56 4.29
CA PRO A 164 -19.47 -12.62 5.18
C PRO A 164 -18.32 -13.25 5.97
N LYS A 165 -18.63 -13.70 7.18
CA LYS A 165 -17.63 -14.30 8.09
C LYS A 165 -16.91 -15.48 7.44
N GLY A 166 -15.58 -15.39 7.44
CA GLY A 166 -14.70 -16.41 6.86
C GLY A 166 -14.46 -16.26 5.36
N GLU A 167 -15.16 -15.34 4.70
CA GLU A 167 -14.94 -15.03 3.28
C GLU A 167 -13.87 -13.96 3.10
N ARG A 168 -13.38 -13.88 1.86
CA ARG A 168 -12.38 -12.92 1.41
C ARG A 168 -12.63 -12.53 -0.03
N ILE A 169 -12.28 -11.32 -0.39
CA ILE A 169 -12.37 -10.78 -1.74
C ILE A 169 -10.97 -10.51 -2.23
N ASP A 170 -10.57 -11.13 -3.33
CA ASP A 170 -9.28 -10.90 -3.96
C ASP A 170 -9.24 -9.49 -4.57
N THR A 171 -8.12 -8.82 -4.40
CA THR A 171 -7.89 -7.50 -4.93
C THR A 171 -6.40 -7.27 -5.18
N ILE A 172 -6.05 -6.07 -5.60
CA ILE A 172 -4.67 -5.62 -5.78
C ILE A 172 -4.32 -4.52 -4.78
N ALA A 173 -3.03 -4.35 -4.55
CA ALA A 173 -2.54 -3.26 -3.71
C ALA A 173 -1.38 -2.51 -4.37
N ALA A 174 -1.40 -1.19 -4.23
CA ALA A 174 -0.33 -0.30 -4.64
C ALA A 174 0.60 0.00 -3.44
N PRO A 175 1.93 -0.14 -3.57
CA PRO A 175 2.85 0.25 -2.52
C PRO A 175 2.84 1.76 -2.25
N ALA A 176 2.64 2.16 -0.99
CA ALA A 176 2.88 3.51 -0.52
C ALA A 176 4.38 3.71 -0.23
N VAL A 177 4.91 4.83 -0.64
CA VAL A 177 6.34 5.16 -0.60
C VAL A 177 6.51 6.51 0.09
N LEU A 178 7.40 6.57 1.06
CA LEU A 178 7.89 7.84 1.60
C LEU A 178 8.98 8.35 0.64
N ALA A 179 8.58 9.31 -0.18
CA ALA A 179 9.44 9.90 -1.21
C ALA A 179 9.89 11.30 -0.82
N ALA A 180 11.01 11.73 -1.37
CA ALA A 180 11.56 13.06 -1.18
C ALA A 180 12.14 13.60 -2.50
N TYR A 181 12.25 14.92 -2.60
CA TYR A 181 13.04 15.51 -3.67
C TYR A 181 14.53 15.12 -3.54
N ASN A 182 15.16 14.85 -4.64
CA ASN A 182 16.57 14.40 -4.69
C ASN A 182 17.53 15.58 -4.54
N TRP A 183 17.60 16.16 -3.32
CA TRP A 183 18.47 17.27 -2.99
C TRP A 183 19.94 16.90 -3.07
N ALA A 184 20.76 17.83 -3.54
CA ALA A 184 22.20 17.65 -3.56
C ALA A 184 22.78 17.53 -2.11
N PRO A 185 23.80 16.67 -1.89
CA PRO A 185 24.30 16.33 -0.54
C PRO A 185 24.80 17.52 0.31
N ASN A 186 25.25 18.59 -0.32
CA ASN A 186 25.78 19.78 0.36
C ASN A 186 24.70 20.81 0.75
N THR A 187 23.42 20.55 0.48
CA THR A 187 22.33 21.47 0.79
C THR A 187 21.79 21.31 2.21
N GLU A 188 21.22 22.39 2.77
CA GLU A 188 20.57 22.33 4.09
C GLU A 188 19.33 21.41 4.07
N ARG A 189 18.59 21.36 2.96
CA ARG A 189 17.44 20.46 2.81
C ARG A 189 17.85 19.00 2.85
N TYR A 190 18.95 18.62 2.19
CA TYR A 190 19.50 17.27 2.30
C TYR A 190 19.85 16.91 3.74
N ARG A 191 20.54 17.80 4.47
CA ARG A 191 20.89 17.57 5.89
C ARG A 191 19.66 17.45 6.77
N ARG A 192 18.61 18.24 6.51
CA ARG A 192 17.34 18.16 7.22
C ARG A 192 16.65 16.82 7.00
N LEU A 193 16.58 16.36 5.74
CA LEU A 193 16.05 15.04 5.40
C LEU A 193 16.87 13.91 6.05
N ALA A 194 18.19 14.01 6.09
CA ALA A 194 19.04 13.02 6.76
C ALA A 194 18.71 12.90 8.26
N ARG A 195 18.53 14.04 8.95
CA ARG A 195 18.12 14.06 10.36
C ARG A 195 16.71 13.45 10.55
N PHE A 196 15.80 13.74 9.63
CA PHE A 196 14.45 13.14 9.64
C PHE A 196 14.53 11.62 9.48
N VAL A 197 15.31 11.11 8.55
CA VAL A 197 15.49 9.66 8.32
C VAL A 197 15.99 8.98 9.59
N ASP A 198 17.02 9.52 10.23
CA ASP A 198 17.55 8.97 11.46
C ASP A 198 16.49 8.93 12.58
N ALA A 199 15.77 10.04 12.79
CA ALA A 199 14.71 10.11 13.79
C ALA A 199 13.53 9.17 13.48
N PHE A 200 13.11 9.08 12.21
CA PHE A 200 11.99 8.26 11.78
C PHE A 200 12.31 6.77 11.88
N PHE A 201 13.47 6.34 11.37
CA PHE A 201 13.85 4.93 11.38
C PHE A 201 14.04 4.39 12.79
N ASN A 202 14.62 5.19 13.70
CA ASN A 202 14.75 4.81 15.11
C ASN A 202 13.39 4.72 15.83
N LYS A 203 12.34 5.38 15.32
CA LYS A 203 11.01 5.41 15.96
C LYS A 203 9.94 4.59 15.25
N VAL A 204 10.25 3.95 14.13
CA VAL A 204 9.23 3.20 13.37
C VAL A 204 8.55 2.11 14.21
N ALA A 205 9.28 1.46 15.11
CA ALA A 205 8.72 0.45 16.01
C ALA A 205 7.61 1.00 16.92
N THR A 206 7.67 2.28 17.29
CA THR A 206 6.60 2.95 18.05
C THR A 206 5.32 3.08 17.22
N LEU A 207 5.46 3.41 15.93
CA LEU A 207 4.33 3.53 15.00
C LEU A 207 3.64 2.18 14.74
N GLN A 208 4.34 1.07 14.97
CA GLN A 208 3.81 -0.29 14.80
C GLN A 208 2.95 -0.76 15.97
N GLN A 209 2.83 0.05 17.03
CA GLN A 209 2.03 -0.25 18.22
C GLN A 209 0.74 0.58 18.24
N PRO A 210 -0.31 0.11 18.95
CA PRO A 210 -1.47 0.93 19.22
C PRO A 210 -1.08 2.26 19.91
N PRO A 211 -1.78 3.37 19.63
CA PRO A 211 -3.04 3.49 18.87
C PRO A 211 -2.87 3.74 17.36
N PHE A 212 -1.67 3.54 16.81
CA PHE A 212 -1.41 3.78 15.40
C PHE A 212 -2.11 2.76 14.50
N HIS A 213 -2.32 3.13 13.23
CA HIS A 213 -3.00 2.29 12.27
C HIS A 213 -2.25 0.96 12.04
N PRO A 214 -2.94 -0.21 11.95
CA PRO A 214 -2.29 -1.52 11.77
C PRO A 214 -1.35 -1.60 10.57
N LYS A 215 -1.59 -0.83 9.53
CA LYS A 215 -0.75 -0.74 8.33
C LYS A 215 0.71 -0.36 8.61
N TRP A 216 1.00 0.32 9.71
CA TRP A 216 2.38 0.58 10.11
C TRP A 216 3.20 -0.69 10.39
N LYS A 217 2.53 -1.81 10.71
CA LYS A 217 3.18 -3.12 10.88
C LYS A 217 3.74 -3.70 9.58
N GLU A 218 3.25 -3.24 8.42
CA GLU A 218 3.73 -3.67 7.10
C GLU A 218 5.03 -2.96 6.68
N VAL A 219 5.42 -1.89 7.38
CA VAL A 219 6.62 -1.12 7.04
C VAL A 219 7.86 -1.98 7.22
N ALA A 220 8.57 -2.21 6.11
CA ALA A 220 9.85 -2.90 6.06
C ALA A 220 10.90 -1.92 5.52
N LEU A 221 11.70 -1.35 6.43
CA LEU A 221 12.64 -0.27 6.11
C LEU A 221 13.65 -0.65 5.02
N ASN A 222 14.04 -1.92 4.97
CA ASN A 222 15.02 -2.45 4.01
C ASN A 222 14.40 -2.86 2.67
N ALA A 223 13.07 -2.86 2.52
CA ALA A 223 12.41 -3.30 1.29
C ALA A 223 12.90 -2.48 0.08
N PRO A 224 13.34 -3.14 -1.00
CA PRO A 224 13.69 -2.44 -2.24
C PRO A 224 12.45 -1.91 -2.94
N LEU A 225 12.65 -0.93 -3.80
CA LEU A 225 11.61 -0.42 -4.70
C LEU A 225 12.18 -0.38 -6.11
N ALA A 226 11.63 -1.22 -6.99
CA ALA A 226 12.10 -1.31 -8.36
C ALA A 226 11.95 0.04 -9.10
N GLY A 227 12.97 0.40 -9.87
CA GLY A 227 12.96 1.65 -10.63
C GLY A 227 13.19 2.93 -9.84
N TRP A 228 13.38 2.85 -8.51
CA TRP A 228 13.63 4.00 -7.64
C TRP A 228 15.01 3.94 -7.00
N SER A 229 15.65 5.11 -6.83
CA SER A 229 16.89 5.23 -6.07
C SER A 229 16.60 5.57 -4.61
N ARG A 230 17.19 4.83 -3.68
CA ARG A 230 17.05 5.12 -2.25
C ARG A 230 17.83 6.36 -1.86
N PHE A 231 17.25 7.19 -0.99
CA PHE A 231 17.96 8.33 -0.39
C PHE A 231 19.19 7.84 0.36
N ARG A 232 20.36 8.38 0.00
CA ARG A 232 21.65 7.87 0.48
C ARG A 232 21.73 7.77 2.01
N PRO A 233 21.33 8.78 2.83
CA PRO A 233 21.32 8.63 4.28
C PRO A 233 20.42 7.50 4.80
N ALA A 234 19.33 7.18 4.10
CA ALA A 234 18.49 6.04 4.46
C ALA A 234 19.22 4.72 4.22
N GLN A 235 19.94 4.58 3.09
CA GLN A 235 20.77 3.40 2.83
C GLN A 235 21.91 3.27 3.86
N GLU A 236 22.62 4.34 4.13
CA GLU A 236 23.71 4.36 5.13
C GLU A 236 23.21 3.98 6.54
N TRP A 237 22.00 4.39 6.91
CA TRP A 237 21.37 3.97 8.17
C TRP A 237 21.09 2.46 8.18
N LEU A 238 20.52 1.93 7.08
CA LEU A 238 20.23 0.50 6.93
C LEU A 238 21.52 -0.34 7.01
N ASP A 239 22.58 0.09 6.35
CA ASP A 239 23.87 -0.62 6.35
C ASP A 239 24.46 -0.68 7.76
N ARG A 240 24.42 0.41 8.51
CA ARG A 240 24.87 0.46 9.92
C ARG A 240 24.03 -0.42 10.87
N ASN A 241 22.74 -0.63 10.55
CA ASN A 241 21.81 -1.36 11.41
C ASN A 241 21.40 -2.74 10.85
N SER A 242 22.12 -3.25 9.87
CA SER A 242 21.77 -4.44 9.10
C SER A 242 21.59 -5.69 9.98
N SER A 243 22.44 -5.92 10.97
CA SER A 243 22.34 -7.06 11.90
C SER A 243 21.07 -7.00 12.78
N THR A 244 20.76 -5.82 13.29
CA THR A 244 19.55 -5.59 14.11
C THR A 244 18.27 -5.79 13.28
N LEU A 245 18.27 -5.29 12.05
CA LEU A 245 17.13 -5.45 11.13
C LEU A 245 16.92 -6.90 10.71
N ALA A 246 17.99 -7.64 10.43
CA ALA A 246 17.92 -9.06 10.10
C ALA A 246 17.31 -9.87 11.25
N SER A 247 17.70 -9.58 12.48
CA SER A 247 17.15 -10.22 13.68
C SER A 247 15.66 -9.89 13.88
N ALA A 248 15.26 -8.64 13.67
CA ALA A 248 13.87 -8.20 13.78
C ALA A 248 12.99 -8.79 12.68
N ASP A 249 13.49 -8.92 11.44
CA ASP A 249 12.78 -9.55 10.33
C ASP A 249 12.59 -11.06 10.56
N THR A 250 13.64 -11.73 11.01
CA THR A 250 13.58 -13.15 11.38
C THR A 250 12.57 -13.40 12.49
N ARG A 251 12.52 -12.53 13.50
CA ARG A 251 11.53 -12.61 14.59
C ARG A 251 10.11 -12.43 14.08
N ARG A 252 9.87 -11.46 13.17
CA ARG A 252 8.56 -11.24 12.53
C ARG A 252 8.08 -12.45 11.74
N ARG A 253 8.96 -13.05 10.91
CA ARG A 253 8.64 -14.27 10.15
C ARG A 253 8.29 -15.45 11.07
N PHE A 254 8.96 -15.54 12.19
CA PHE A 254 8.65 -16.56 13.20
C PHE A 254 7.27 -16.31 13.84
N ASP A 255 6.94 -15.06 14.17
CA ASP A 255 5.63 -14.72 14.74
C ASP A 255 4.48 -14.95 13.73
N GLN A 256 4.72 -14.71 12.43
CA GLN A 256 3.81 -15.09 11.34
C GLN A 256 3.65 -16.61 11.25
N PHE A 257 4.75 -17.36 11.23
CA PHE A 257 4.74 -18.80 11.21
C PHE A 257 3.93 -19.40 12.36
N LEU A 258 4.05 -18.85 13.56
CA LEU A 258 3.24 -19.26 14.71
C LEU A 258 1.75 -18.91 14.54
N GLY A 259 1.45 -17.80 13.87
CA GLY A 259 0.08 -17.37 13.56
C GLY A 259 -0.62 -18.33 12.60
N ASP A 260 0.07 -18.68 11.52
CA ASP A 260 -0.46 -19.52 10.43
C ASP A 260 -0.65 -21.00 10.86
N ASN A 261 0.13 -21.48 11.81
CA ASN A 261 0.11 -22.88 12.24
C ASN A 261 -0.76 -23.14 13.49
N GLN A 262 -1.67 -22.23 13.88
CA GLN A 262 -2.52 -22.36 15.08
C GLN A 262 -1.77 -22.66 16.40
N ALA A 263 -0.46 -22.60 16.39
CA ALA A 263 0.41 -22.91 17.54
C ALA A 263 0.31 -21.87 18.68
N ARG A 264 -0.45 -20.80 18.47
CA ARG A 264 -0.67 -19.75 19.48
C ARG A 264 -1.39 -20.23 20.74
N ALA A 265 -2.14 -21.34 20.66
CA ALA A 265 -3.00 -21.79 21.76
C ALA A 265 -2.23 -22.52 22.86
N PHE A 266 -0.98 -22.94 22.65
CA PHE A 266 -0.30 -23.89 23.52
C PHE A 266 1.12 -23.50 23.95
N ALA A 267 1.71 -22.40 23.48
CA ALA A 267 3.11 -22.09 23.78
C ALA A 267 3.25 -21.19 25.00
N ARG A 268 3.71 -21.74 26.11
CA ARG A 268 4.30 -20.97 27.20
C ARG A 268 5.49 -20.15 26.67
N PRO A 269 5.91 -19.05 27.32
CA PRO A 269 7.05 -18.23 26.86
C PRO A 269 8.34 -19.06 26.58
N GLU A 270 8.58 -20.05 27.38
CA GLU A 270 9.70 -21.03 27.28
C GLU A 270 9.61 -21.88 26.00
N ASP A 271 8.41 -22.30 25.64
CA ASP A 271 8.17 -23.09 24.43
C ASP A 271 8.36 -22.24 23.16
N ARG A 272 8.04 -20.94 23.22
CA ARG A 272 8.29 -20.00 22.11
C ARG A 272 9.77 -19.84 21.79
N GLU A 273 10.64 -19.82 22.79
CA GLU A 273 12.08 -19.68 22.59
C GLU A 273 12.69 -20.98 22.03
N ALA A 274 12.16 -22.13 22.44
CA ALA A 274 12.55 -23.44 21.87
C ALA A 274 12.10 -23.58 20.41
N LEU A 275 10.86 -23.18 20.10
CA LEU A 275 10.31 -23.15 18.75
C LEU A 275 11.05 -22.14 17.86
N PHE A 276 11.45 -20.99 18.40
CA PHE A 276 12.25 -20.01 17.67
C PHE A 276 13.63 -20.59 17.28
N ARG A 277 14.28 -21.30 18.18
CA ARG A 277 15.53 -22.02 17.87
C ARG A 277 15.35 -23.09 16.79
N GLN A 278 14.27 -23.88 16.84
CA GLN A 278 13.94 -24.85 15.81
C GLN A 278 13.66 -24.20 14.46
N PHE A 279 12.96 -23.07 14.44
CA PHE A 279 12.72 -22.27 13.24
C PHE A 279 14.02 -21.73 12.63
N MET A 280 14.95 -21.23 13.45
CA MET A 280 16.27 -20.77 12.98
C MET A 280 17.07 -21.90 12.37
N ASP A 281 17.04 -23.10 12.93
CA ASP A 281 17.73 -24.28 12.40
C ASP A 281 17.04 -24.81 11.14
N TRP A 282 15.73 -24.73 11.05
CA TRP A 282 14.97 -25.05 9.83
C TRP A 282 15.32 -24.07 8.72
N GLN A 283 15.39 -22.78 8.98
CA GLN A 283 15.73 -21.73 8.02
C GLN A 283 17.14 -21.90 7.43
N LYS A 284 18.11 -22.36 8.23
CA LYS A 284 19.48 -22.67 7.79
C LYS A 284 19.53 -23.88 6.83
N ARG A 285 18.55 -24.79 6.92
CA ARG A 285 18.47 -26.01 6.10
C ARG A 285 17.71 -25.82 4.78
N GLN A 286 17.00 -24.69 4.61
CA GLN A 286 16.33 -24.38 3.34
C GLN A 286 17.38 -23.89 2.34
N PRO A 287 17.46 -24.49 1.12
CA PRO A 287 18.33 -23.95 0.08
C PRO A 287 17.86 -22.56 -0.30
N MET A 288 18.78 -21.60 -0.37
CA MET A 288 18.48 -20.28 -0.91
C MET A 288 18.04 -20.45 -2.38
N THR A 289 16.75 -20.45 -2.61
CA THR A 289 16.20 -20.26 -3.96
C THR A 289 16.62 -18.86 -4.42
N ARG A 290 17.52 -18.82 -5.38
CA ARG A 290 17.95 -17.63 -6.10
C ARG A 290 16.84 -17.13 -7.00
#